data_e4dc8c2596971a8bb3d84d7e7c63f4d2
#
_entry.id   e4dc8c2596971a8bb3d84d7e7c63f4d2
#
_cell.length_a   1.000
_cell.length_b   1.000
_cell.length_c   1.000
_cell.angle_alpha   90.00
_cell.angle_beta   90.00
_cell.angle_gamma   90.00
#
_symmetry.space_group_name_H-M   'P 1'
#
loop_
_entity.id
_entity.type
_entity.pdbx_description
1 polymer ?
#
loop_
_entity_poly.entity_id
_entity_poly.type
_entity_poly.pdbx_seq_one_letter_code
_entity_poly.pdbx_strand_id
1 'polypeptide(L)'
;MSTSDKGLPGSGFAAELQLQRDIFARELSTFVDTTLKQDDAAEAVQAELSELKVAQDALETLTEHAQATGDVALGDELVAFANAIDARMAALLPKIMLLTDKEGAVEHRAHSLARSAFGIALGTEHVKVLEAQATRFEQERDYLADFTARAIKAAGTVPVSVGATGNTTAPGEPLSAVIEAYCANQNAESCWTAKTDTENRAILAQWLNIVGDQSITGYGYEQHRAYKATLQRLPPNINKSPRYRGKSIDEVLALADQPAAPNTVNKNLTRISALFRWAVEYGYTSLNPAGGMTIKNPKRANEERQAFSDDDLIKLFHREDYRRERATLPHRYWAPLIALFTGARQNEIAQLHLADFYEVDGIPLISINDQGEGKRLKTKAGKRTIPVHAELVRLGLLRYVDELRTTNETRLFPELPLQRDGYGQKVSKWFQRYRRQCGISDNGKVFHSFRHTVIDRLKQADVPKEKIAALVGHEDDSVTFGRYGKDFSSAIMREVVAVLDFAHVTGVIAPYSRN
;
A
#
# COMPACT_ATOMS: atom_id res chain seq x y z
N MET A 1 -42.50 9.93 59.81
CA MET A 1 -41.53 10.92 59.32
C MET A 1 -40.53 10.17 58.45
N SER A 2 -40.64 10.40 57.21
CA SER A 2 -39.96 9.69 56.12
C SER A 2 -38.58 10.30 55.92
N THR A 3 -37.53 9.52 55.96
CA THR A 3 -36.20 9.88 55.49
C THR A 3 -36.02 9.26 54.13
N SER A 4 -35.97 10.12 53.14
CA SER A 4 -35.74 9.80 51.75
C SER A 4 -34.29 9.30 51.54
N ASP A 5 -34.18 8.10 51.13
CA ASP A 5 -32.96 7.48 50.62
C ASP A 5 -32.63 8.14 49.27
N LYS A 6 -31.58 8.94 49.21
CA LYS A 6 -31.02 9.45 47.97
C LYS A 6 -30.00 8.40 47.47
N GLY A 7 -30.45 7.59 46.53
CA GLY A 7 -29.60 6.67 45.80
C GLY A 7 -28.43 7.42 45.17
N LEU A 8 -27.23 6.86 45.35
CA LEU A 8 -25.99 7.30 44.76
C LEU A 8 -26.05 7.23 43.21
N PRO A 9 -25.57 8.26 42.49
CA PRO A 9 -25.60 8.30 41.01
C PRO A 9 -24.46 7.51 40.36
N GLY A 10 -24.07 6.35 40.90
CA GLY A 10 -22.87 5.66 40.45
C GLY A 10 -23.08 4.60 39.35
N SER A 11 -24.25 3.92 39.34
CA SER A 11 -24.37 2.75 38.44
C SER A 11 -24.75 3.08 37.00
N GLY A 12 -25.43 4.18 36.74
CA GLY A 12 -25.77 4.61 35.38
C GLY A 12 -24.59 5.22 34.63
N PHE A 13 -23.77 5.99 35.36
CA PHE A 13 -22.63 6.66 34.76
C PHE A 13 -21.51 5.69 34.36
N ALA A 14 -21.23 4.68 35.17
CA ALA A 14 -20.24 3.64 34.86
C ALA A 14 -20.67 2.81 33.63
N ALA A 15 -21.94 2.44 33.51
CA ALA A 15 -22.48 1.72 32.37
C ALA A 15 -22.43 2.56 31.08
N GLU A 16 -22.73 3.86 31.18
CA GLU A 16 -22.64 4.81 30.06
C GLU A 16 -21.19 5.00 29.60
N LEU A 17 -20.25 5.11 30.54
CA LEU A 17 -18.81 5.22 30.25
C LEU A 17 -18.28 3.95 29.59
N GLN A 18 -18.72 2.78 30.02
CA GLN A 18 -18.34 1.50 29.43
C GLN A 18 -18.87 1.36 28.00
N LEU A 19 -20.12 1.73 27.76
CA LEU A 19 -20.72 1.72 26.41
C LEU A 19 -19.98 2.67 25.45
N GLN A 20 -19.63 3.85 25.92
CA GLN A 20 -18.86 4.84 25.15
C GLN A 20 -17.45 4.33 24.83
N ARG A 21 -16.81 3.63 25.76
CA ARG A 21 -15.51 2.97 25.57
C ARG A 21 -15.56 1.88 24.50
N ASP A 22 -16.57 1.01 24.55
CA ASP A 22 -16.74 -0.09 23.60
C ASP A 22 -16.98 0.43 22.18
N ILE A 23 -17.75 1.51 22.04
CA ILE A 23 -17.96 2.19 20.76
C ILE A 23 -16.64 2.78 20.27
N PHE A 24 -15.90 3.50 21.12
CA PHE A 24 -14.62 4.11 20.76
C PHE A 24 -13.56 3.07 20.37
N ALA A 25 -13.42 2.00 21.15
CA ALA A 25 -12.47 0.92 20.87
C ALA A 25 -12.77 0.24 19.53
N ARG A 26 -14.06 0.03 19.21
CA ARG A 26 -14.51 -0.60 17.96
C ARG A 26 -14.27 0.33 16.77
N GLU A 27 -14.58 1.61 16.90
CA GLU A 27 -14.37 2.61 15.84
C GLU A 27 -12.87 2.89 15.64
N LEU A 28 -12.07 2.94 16.71
CA LEU A 28 -10.63 3.11 16.65
C LEU A 28 -9.96 1.90 15.99
N SER A 29 -10.36 0.67 16.33
CA SER A 29 -9.87 -0.56 15.69
C SER A 29 -10.19 -0.56 14.18
N THR A 30 -11.41 -0.16 13.81
CA THR A 30 -11.82 -0.05 12.40
C THR A 30 -11.02 1.03 11.66
N PHE A 31 -10.74 2.15 12.31
CA PHE A 31 -9.96 3.25 11.76
C PHE A 31 -8.48 2.85 11.55
N VAL A 32 -7.87 2.22 12.55
CA VAL A 32 -6.50 1.72 12.50
C VAL A 32 -6.33 0.68 11.38
N ASP A 33 -7.24 -0.28 11.28
CA ASP A 33 -7.20 -1.32 10.24
C ASP A 33 -7.38 -0.77 8.82
N THR A 34 -8.07 0.35 8.67
CA THR A 34 -8.36 0.93 7.35
C THR A 34 -7.36 1.99 6.90
N THR A 35 -6.71 2.72 7.82
CA THR A 35 -5.94 3.93 7.48
C THR A 35 -4.42 3.76 7.64
N LEU A 36 -3.96 2.91 8.56
CA LEU A 36 -2.56 2.85 8.99
C LEU A 36 -1.68 1.82 8.27
N LYS A 37 -2.20 1.09 7.27
CA LYS A 37 -1.44 0.04 6.56
C LYS A 37 -0.37 0.53 5.58
N GLN A 38 -0.05 1.81 5.51
CA GLN A 38 0.80 2.35 4.45
C GLN A 38 1.99 3.24 4.85
N ASP A 39 2.22 3.53 6.13
CA ASP A 39 3.30 4.43 6.56
C ASP A 39 4.05 3.93 7.80
N ASP A 40 5.41 4.08 7.83
CA ASP A 40 6.29 3.66 8.94
C ASP A 40 5.94 4.35 10.29
N ALA A 41 5.40 5.57 10.25
CA ALA A 41 4.89 6.27 11.42
C ALA A 41 3.60 5.64 11.97
N ALA A 42 2.84 4.96 11.11
CA ALA A 42 1.68 4.19 11.46
C ALA A 42 2.04 2.92 12.23
N GLU A 43 3.18 2.28 11.94
CA GLU A 43 3.65 1.10 12.67
C GLU A 43 3.94 1.44 14.14
N ALA A 44 4.55 2.60 14.41
CA ALA A 44 4.82 3.04 15.79
C ALA A 44 3.52 3.31 16.57
N VAL A 45 2.53 3.94 15.94
CA VAL A 45 1.22 4.17 16.53
C VAL A 45 0.46 2.86 16.69
N GLN A 46 0.58 1.93 15.74
CA GLN A 46 -0.05 0.62 15.80
C GLN A 46 0.55 -0.28 16.90
N ALA A 47 1.86 -0.21 17.12
CA ALA A 47 2.52 -0.88 18.23
C ALA A 47 2.02 -0.34 19.58
N GLU A 48 1.94 0.98 19.73
CA GLU A 48 1.44 1.63 20.93
C GLU A 48 -0.05 1.35 21.19
N LEU A 49 -0.87 1.25 20.13
CA LEU A 49 -2.28 0.83 20.21
C LEU A 49 -2.43 -0.65 20.59
N SER A 50 -1.52 -1.51 20.12
CA SER A 50 -1.50 -2.93 20.49
C SER A 50 -1.15 -3.11 21.96
N GLU A 51 -0.21 -2.34 22.50
CA GLU A 51 0.12 -2.31 23.93
C GLU A 51 -1.08 -1.84 24.77
N LEU A 52 -1.78 -0.80 24.33
CA LEU A 52 -2.98 -0.30 25.01
C LEU A 52 -4.13 -1.31 24.99
N LYS A 53 -4.28 -2.07 23.92
CA LYS A 53 -5.26 -3.14 23.85
C LYS A 53 -4.97 -4.27 24.84
N VAL A 54 -3.70 -4.69 24.95
CA VAL A 54 -3.28 -5.67 25.95
C VAL A 54 -3.53 -5.16 27.38
N ALA A 55 -3.27 -3.88 27.64
CA ALA A 55 -3.55 -3.26 28.93
C ALA A 55 -5.06 -3.19 29.21
N GLN A 56 -5.90 -2.98 28.21
CA GLN A 56 -7.35 -2.97 28.33
C GLN A 56 -7.91 -4.37 28.61
N ASP A 57 -7.42 -5.40 27.94
CA ASP A 57 -7.80 -6.80 28.17
C ASP A 57 -7.40 -7.25 29.61
N ALA A 58 -6.23 -6.79 30.09
CA ALA A 58 -5.78 -7.02 31.47
C ALA A 58 -6.67 -6.29 32.49
N LEU A 59 -7.08 -5.06 32.21
CA LEU A 59 -8.00 -4.29 33.06
C LEU A 59 -9.36 -5.00 33.19
N GLU A 60 -9.89 -5.53 32.10
CA GLU A 60 -11.17 -6.27 32.08
C GLU A 60 -11.08 -7.50 32.99
N THR A 61 -10.03 -8.32 32.83
CA THR A 61 -9.78 -9.53 33.63
C THR A 61 -9.63 -9.21 35.13
N LEU A 62 -8.90 -8.16 35.47
CA LEU A 62 -8.69 -7.74 36.86
C LEU A 62 -9.93 -7.11 37.48
N THR A 63 -10.76 -6.44 36.67
CA THR A 63 -12.04 -5.89 37.12
C THR A 63 -13.03 -6.99 37.47
N GLU A 64 -13.11 -8.04 36.65
CA GLU A 64 -13.91 -9.24 36.95
C GLU A 64 -13.42 -9.92 38.26
N HIS A 65 -12.10 -10.00 38.47
CA HIS A 65 -11.52 -10.57 39.68
C HIS A 65 -11.83 -9.71 40.93
N ALA A 66 -11.69 -8.39 40.86
CA ALA A 66 -12.02 -7.47 41.96
C ALA A 66 -13.50 -7.53 42.32
N GLN A 67 -14.39 -7.63 41.34
CA GLN A 67 -15.83 -7.81 41.57
C GLN A 67 -16.14 -9.16 42.24
N ALA A 68 -15.45 -10.22 41.86
CA ALA A 68 -15.64 -11.56 42.43
C ALA A 68 -15.13 -11.68 43.87
N THR A 69 -14.06 -10.92 44.23
CA THR A 69 -13.42 -10.98 45.56
C THR A 69 -13.92 -9.88 46.50
N GLY A 70 -14.59 -8.85 46.00
CA GLY A 70 -15.02 -7.70 46.82
C GLY A 70 -13.87 -6.82 47.34
N ASP A 71 -12.70 -6.86 46.69
CA ASP A 71 -11.51 -6.11 47.07
C ASP A 71 -11.63 -4.62 46.62
N VAL A 72 -11.99 -3.78 47.60
CA VAL A 72 -12.20 -2.34 47.36
C VAL A 72 -10.88 -1.61 47.05
N ALA A 73 -9.76 -2.03 47.63
CA ALA A 73 -8.45 -1.40 47.39
C ALA A 73 -7.98 -1.67 45.95
N LEU A 74 -8.22 -2.88 45.44
CA LEU A 74 -7.97 -3.23 44.04
C LEU A 74 -8.90 -2.45 43.13
N GLY A 75 -10.15 -2.17 43.51
CA GLY A 75 -11.09 -1.36 42.76
C GLY A 75 -10.59 0.06 42.52
N ASP A 76 -10.04 0.74 43.50
CA ASP A 76 -9.47 2.08 43.36
C ASP A 76 -8.23 2.12 42.46
N GLU A 77 -7.36 1.10 42.54
CA GLU A 77 -6.19 0.94 41.66
C GLU A 77 -6.62 0.70 40.20
N LEU A 78 -7.68 -0.08 39.97
CA LEU A 78 -8.22 -0.34 38.64
C LEU A 78 -8.83 0.90 38.01
N VAL A 79 -9.48 1.77 38.78
CA VAL A 79 -9.97 3.08 38.30
C VAL A 79 -8.81 3.98 37.86
N ALA A 80 -7.73 4.01 38.63
CA ALA A 80 -6.53 4.78 38.28
C ALA A 80 -5.89 4.25 36.99
N PHE A 81 -5.80 2.92 36.85
CA PHE A 81 -5.27 2.26 35.64
C PHE A 81 -6.15 2.52 34.40
N ALA A 82 -7.47 2.47 34.55
CA ALA A 82 -8.41 2.80 33.49
C ALA A 82 -8.22 4.25 32.99
N ASN A 83 -8.12 5.20 33.94
CA ASN A 83 -7.88 6.60 33.62
C ASN A 83 -6.54 6.82 32.88
N ALA A 84 -5.51 6.06 33.23
CA ALA A 84 -4.21 6.12 32.58
C ALA A 84 -4.26 5.58 31.13
N ILE A 85 -4.99 4.50 30.87
CA ILE A 85 -5.25 3.99 29.50
C ILE A 85 -5.97 5.05 28.68
N ASP A 86 -7.04 5.63 29.19
CA ASP A 86 -7.85 6.63 28.47
C ASP A 86 -7.02 7.86 28.11
N ALA A 87 -6.19 8.27 28.97
CA ALA A 87 -5.36 9.43 28.75
C ALA A 87 -4.24 9.15 27.74
N ARG A 88 -3.64 7.95 27.74
CA ARG A 88 -2.66 7.56 26.73
C ARG A 88 -3.30 7.42 25.36
N MET A 89 -4.54 6.93 25.30
CA MET A 89 -5.35 6.94 24.08
C MET A 89 -5.64 8.38 23.59
N ALA A 90 -5.97 9.30 24.49
CA ALA A 90 -6.17 10.71 24.14
C ALA A 90 -4.89 11.39 23.63
N ALA A 91 -3.72 11.02 24.12
CA ALA A 91 -2.42 11.51 23.66
C ALA A 91 -2.02 10.94 22.27
N LEU A 92 -2.52 9.76 21.90
CA LEU A 92 -2.32 9.16 20.58
C LEU A 92 -3.21 9.78 19.50
N LEU A 93 -4.39 10.29 19.84
CA LEU A 93 -5.32 10.90 18.89
C LEU A 93 -4.67 11.99 18.01
N PRO A 94 -3.91 12.97 18.52
CA PRO A 94 -3.23 13.94 17.69
C PRO A 94 -2.18 13.33 16.76
N LYS A 95 -1.50 12.26 17.18
CA LYS A 95 -0.52 11.55 16.35
C LYS A 95 -1.21 10.81 15.20
N ILE A 96 -2.35 10.17 15.50
CA ILE A 96 -3.21 9.53 14.51
C ILE A 96 -3.74 10.58 13.53
N MET A 97 -4.20 11.75 14.00
CA MET A 97 -4.67 12.86 13.18
C MET A 97 -3.58 13.39 12.24
N LEU A 98 -2.33 13.54 12.72
CA LEU A 98 -1.19 13.99 11.92
C LEU A 98 -0.80 12.98 10.81
N LEU A 99 -1.02 11.69 11.06
CA LEU A 99 -0.75 10.62 10.08
C LEU A 99 -1.82 10.54 8.99
N THR A 100 -3.03 11.00 9.29
CA THR A 100 -4.19 10.94 8.38
C THR A 100 -4.45 12.23 7.61
N ASP A 101 -3.72 13.32 7.91
CA ASP A 101 -3.94 14.66 7.36
C ASP A 101 -3.48 14.82 5.89
N LYS A 102 -3.73 13.82 5.06
CA LYS A 102 -3.51 13.94 3.60
C LYS A 102 -4.78 14.20 2.79
N GLU A 103 -5.96 14.15 3.38
CA GLU A 103 -7.20 14.50 2.69
C GLU A 103 -8.24 15.01 3.71
N GLY A 104 -8.74 16.23 3.59
CA GLY A 104 -9.64 16.94 4.52
C GLY A 104 -10.97 16.23 4.93
N ALA A 105 -11.19 15.00 4.49
CA ALA A 105 -12.30 14.15 4.94
C ALA A 105 -12.07 13.54 6.33
N VAL A 106 -10.82 13.53 6.82
CA VAL A 106 -10.44 12.88 8.08
C VAL A 106 -10.64 13.80 9.27
N GLU A 107 -10.47 15.11 9.08
CA GLU A 107 -10.70 16.11 10.13
C GLU A 107 -12.14 16.05 10.67
N HIS A 108 -13.11 15.84 9.78
CA HIS A 108 -14.52 15.73 10.17
C HIS A 108 -14.83 14.41 10.92
N ARG A 109 -14.15 13.33 10.58
CA ARG A 109 -14.33 12.01 11.20
C ARG A 109 -13.62 11.90 12.54
N ALA A 110 -12.41 12.47 12.66
CA ALA A 110 -11.68 12.57 13.91
C ALA A 110 -12.42 13.48 14.93
N HIS A 111 -13.02 14.59 14.51
CA HIS A 111 -13.88 15.41 15.35
C HIS A 111 -15.18 14.70 15.77
N SER A 112 -15.72 13.83 14.92
CA SER A 112 -16.88 12.99 15.25
C SER A 112 -16.52 11.92 16.28
N LEU A 113 -15.37 11.25 16.11
CA LEU A 113 -14.82 10.26 17.04
C LEU A 113 -14.50 10.89 18.40
N ALA A 114 -13.84 12.05 18.42
CA ALA A 114 -13.56 12.78 19.65
C ALA A 114 -14.84 13.20 20.38
N ARG A 115 -15.89 13.63 19.66
CA ARG A 115 -17.18 13.93 20.27
C ARG A 115 -17.90 12.69 20.82
N SER A 116 -17.81 11.56 20.13
CA SER A 116 -18.40 10.30 20.59
C SER A 116 -17.67 9.73 21.80
N ALA A 117 -16.32 9.83 21.82
CA ALA A 117 -15.50 9.33 22.91
C ALA A 117 -15.70 10.11 24.22
N PHE A 118 -15.95 11.40 24.14
CA PHE A 118 -16.05 12.24 25.33
C PHE A 118 -17.47 12.62 25.73
N GLY A 119 -18.52 12.35 24.91
CA GLY A 119 -19.94 12.56 25.25
C GLY A 119 -20.30 13.94 25.87
N ILE A 120 -19.35 14.86 25.83
CA ILE A 120 -19.38 16.13 26.56
C ILE A 120 -19.26 17.26 25.54
N ALA A 121 -20.18 18.18 25.55
CA ALA A 121 -19.99 19.51 24.97
C ALA A 121 -18.84 20.17 25.76
N LEU A 122 -17.62 20.11 25.20
CA LEU A 122 -16.44 20.71 25.81
C LEU A 122 -16.57 22.22 25.90
N GLY A 123 -16.97 22.72 27.07
CA GLY A 123 -16.73 24.10 27.47
C GLY A 123 -15.22 24.32 27.66
N THR A 124 -14.75 25.53 27.37
CA THR A 124 -13.37 25.99 27.43
C THR A 124 -12.63 25.71 28.76
N GLU A 125 -13.33 25.42 29.86
CA GLU A 125 -12.73 25.04 31.13
C GLU A 125 -12.20 23.59 31.17
N HIS A 126 -12.79 22.66 30.42
CA HIS A 126 -12.32 21.28 30.37
C HIS A 126 -10.99 21.12 29.62
N VAL A 127 -10.71 21.98 28.64
CA VAL A 127 -9.41 22.01 27.94
C VAL A 127 -8.27 22.35 28.92
N LYS A 128 -8.49 23.28 29.84
CA LYS A 128 -7.50 23.64 30.89
C LYS A 128 -7.25 22.50 31.89
N VAL A 129 -8.27 21.71 32.18
CA VAL A 129 -8.13 20.52 33.05
C VAL A 129 -7.33 19.43 32.36
N LEU A 130 -7.52 19.24 31.03
CA LEU A 130 -6.75 18.28 30.24
C LEU A 130 -5.29 18.73 30.05
N GLU A 131 -5.02 20.01 29.88
CA GLU A 131 -3.64 20.56 29.84
C GLU A 131 -2.93 20.41 31.20
N ALA A 132 -3.62 20.61 32.31
CA ALA A 132 -3.06 20.36 33.65
C ALA A 132 -2.84 18.85 33.93
N GLN A 133 -3.65 17.98 33.36
CA GLN A 133 -3.47 16.53 33.42
C GLN A 133 -2.32 16.07 32.53
N ALA A 134 -2.11 16.63 31.36
CA ALA A 134 -0.97 16.30 30.49
C ALA A 134 0.38 16.49 31.19
N THR A 135 0.49 17.48 32.08
CA THR A 135 1.71 17.72 32.89
C THR A 135 1.91 16.67 34.00
N ARG A 136 0.86 15.97 34.44
CA ARG A 136 0.95 14.83 35.37
C ARG A 136 1.42 13.53 34.69
N PHE A 137 1.31 13.44 33.39
CA PHE A 137 1.51 12.21 32.63
C PHE A 137 2.94 11.67 32.61
N GLU A 138 3.96 12.53 32.70
CA GLU A 138 5.35 12.06 32.77
C GLU A 138 5.62 11.28 34.06
N GLN A 139 4.91 11.57 35.13
CA GLN A 139 5.01 10.84 36.40
C GLN A 139 4.20 9.53 36.44
N GLU A 140 3.12 9.45 35.67
CA GLU A 140 2.23 8.27 35.61
C GLU A 140 2.73 7.18 34.67
N ARG A 141 3.58 7.52 33.67
CA ARG A 141 4.22 6.52 32.81
C ARG A 141 5.03 5.48 33.59
N ASP A 142 5.76 5.92 34.60
CA ASP A 142 6.58 5.05 35.45
C ASP A 142 5.71 4.18 36.38
N TYR A 143 4.55 4.68 36.80
CA TYR A 143 3.56 3.94 37.57
C TYR A 143 2.92 2.79 36.76
N LEU A 144 2.54 3.06 35.49
CA LEU A 144 1.97 2.04 34.58
C LEU A 144 2.95 0.90 34.31
N ALA A 145 4.23 1.22 34.09
CA ALA A 145 5.27 0.21 33.89
C ALA A 145 5.46 -0.68 35.12
N ASP A 146 5.45 -0.08 36.32
CA ASP A 146 5.58 -0.79 37.58
C ASP A 146 4.34 -1.61 37.95
N PHE A 147 3.13 -1.10 37.65
CA PHE A 147 1.86 -1.81 37.84
C PHE A 147 1.76 -3.02 36.91
N THR A 148 2.10 -2.84 35.62
CA THR A 148 2.11 -3.93 34.63
C THR A 148 3.10 -5.02 35.03
N ALA A 149 4.28 -4.65 35.52
CA ALA A 149 5.28 -5.60 36.04
C ALA A 149 4.77 -6.36 37.28
N ARG A 150 4.04 -5.69 38.17
CA ARG A 150 3.42 -6.32 39.37
C ARG A 150 2.24 -7.23 38.97
N ALA A 151 1.39 -6.84 38.01
CA ALA A 151 0.28 -7.65 37.53
C ALA A 151 0.75 -8.91 36.82
N ILE A 152 1.81 -8.82 35.99
CA ILE A 152 2.47 -9.99 35.38
C ILE A 152 3.05 -10.93 36.46
N LYS A 153 3.59 -10.38 37.50
CA LYS A 153 4.17 -11.15 38.64
C LYS A 153 3.09 -11.84 39.49
N ALA A 154 1.92 -11.21 39.64
CA ALA A 154 0.77 -11.76 40.37
C ALA A 154 0.02 -12.85 39.60
N ALA A 155 0.03 -12.80 38.26
CA ALA A 155 -0.61 -13.78 37.38
C ALA A 155 0.15 -15.12 37.26
N GLY A 156 1.21 -15.34 38.00
CA GLY A 156 1.93 -16.62 38.11
C GLY A 156 2.54 -17.03 36.77
N THR A 157 3.61 -16.41 36.35
CA THR A 157 4.39 -16.80 35.19
C THR A 157 5.00 -18.16 35.35
N VAL A 158 4.75 -19.04 34.37
CA VAL A 158 5.70 -20.10 34.03
C VAL A 158 7.07 -19.41 33.83
N PRO A 159 8.15 -19.84 34.49
CA PRO A 159 9.42 -19.17 34.38
C PRO A 159 9.98 -19.37 32.97
N VAL A 160 9.88 -18.36 32.15
CA VAL A 160 10.85 -18.18 31.06
C VAL A 160 12.13 -17.74 31.78
N SER A 161 13.06 -18.64 31.94
CA SER A 161 14.37 -18.35 32.46
C SER A 161 15.08 -17.39 31.50
N VAL A 162 14.96 -16.09 31.75
CA VAL A 162 15.92 -15.13 31.23
C VAL A 162 17.17 -15.29 32.12
N GLY A 163 18.03 -16.18 31.72
CA GLY A 163 19.37 -16.28 32.25
C GLY A 163 20.11 -14.98 31.97
N ALA A 164 20.18 -14.11 32.98
CA ALA A 164 21.19 -13.07 33.02
C ALA A 164 22.54 -13.75 33.22
N THR A 165 23.13 -14.22 32.16
CA THR A 165 24.55 -14.56 32.10
C THR A 165 25.25 -13.51 31.26
N GLY A 166 26.32 -13.00 31.86
CA GLY A 166 27.16 -11.93 31.36
C GLY A 166 27.57 -12.11 29.88
N ASN A 167 27.73 -10.98 29.24
CA ASN A 167 28.32 -10.77 27.93
C ASN A 167 29.51 -11.68 27.65
N THR A 168 29.25 -12.67 26.79
CA THR A 168 30.15 -13.09 25.75
C THR A 168 29.30 -13.24 24.51
N THR A 169 29.19 -12.14 23.74
CA THR A 169 28.63 -12.15 22.41
C THR A 169 29.40 -13.16 21.57
N ALA A 170 28.80 -14.31 21.32
CA ALA A 170 29.18 -15.07 20.16
C ALA A 170 29.14 -14.11 18.97
N PRO A 171 30.12 -14.10 18.06
CA PRO A 171 30.09 -13.24 16.90
C PRO A 171 28.79 -13.57 16.14
N GLY A 172 27.87 -12.59 16.05
CA GLY A 172 26.64 -12.76 15.29
C GLY A 172 26.96 -13.11 13.85
N GLU A 173 26.04 -13.75 13.17
CA GLU A 173 26.26 -14.16 11.77
C GLU A 173 26.64 -12.97 10.89
N PRO A 174 27.54 -13.16 9.90
CA PRO A 174 27.91 -12.12 8.95
C PRO A 174 26.68 -11.70 8.14
N LEU A 175 26.61 -10.41 7.80
CA LEU A 175 25.48 -9.83 7.08
C LEU A 175 25.20 -10.55 5.76
N SER A 176 26.24 -10.97 5.05
CA SER A 176 26.11 -11.75 3.80
C SER A 176 25.34 -13.06 4.00
N ALA A 177 25.59 -13.79 5.08
CA ALA A 177 24.88 -15.02 5.40
C ALA A 177 23.40 -14.74 5.75
N VAL A 178 23.14 -13.69 6.51
CA VAL A 178 21.76 -13.27 6.87
C VAL A 178 20.97 -12.82 5.62
N ILE A 179 21.60 -12.12 4.68
CA ILE A 179 20.99 -11.75 3.39
C ILE A 179 20.59 -13.00 2.60
N GLU A 180 21.45 -14.01 2.52
CA GLU A 180 21.13 -15.25 1.81
C GLU A 180 19.99 -16.02 2.49
N ALA A 181 20.00 -16.12 3.82
CA ALA A 181 18.91 -16.73 4.58
C ALA A 181 17.58 -16.01 4.36
N TYR A 182 17.58 -14.68 4.39
CA TYR A 182 16.41 -13.85 4.08
C TYR A 182 15.87 -14.10 2.67
N CYS A 183 16.75 -14.06 1.65
CA CYS A 183 16.34 -14.29 0.28
C CYS A 183 15.80 -15.72 0.08
N ALA A 184 16.41 -16.72 0.70
CA ALA A 184 15.94 -18.10 0.66
C ALA A 184 14.55 -18.26 1.30
N ASN A 185 14.33 -17.66 2.48
CA ASN A 185 13.03 -17.67 3.16
C ASN A 185 11.94 -17.01 2.30
N GLN A 186 12.19 -15.81 1.76
CA GLN A 186 11.23 -15.08 0.92
C GLN A 186 10.85 -15.83 -0.36
N ASN A 187 11.77 -16.62 -0.91
CA ASN A 187 11.52 -17.46 -2.08
C ASN A 187 10.75 -18.74 -1.69
N ALA A 188 11.08 -19.38 -0.57
CA ALA A 188 10.40 -20.56 -0.06
C ALA A 188 8.91 -20.26 0.26
N GLU A 189 8.64 -19.10 0.84
CA GLU A 189 7.29 -18.63 1.13
C GLU A 189 6.54 -18.08 -0.10
N SER A 190 7.16 -18.11 -1.28
CA SER A 190 6.61 -17.56 -2.53
C SER A 190 6.23 -16.07 -2.45
N CYS A 191 6.86 -15.33 -1.54
CA CYS A 191 6.64 -13.89 -1.37
C CYS A 191 7.20 -13.09 -2.54
N TRP A 192 8.23 -13.62 -3.22
CA TRP A 192 8.90 -12.94 -4.32
C TRP A 192 8.71 -13.64 -5.65
N THR A 193 8.53 -12.84 -6.70
CA THR A 193 8.73 -13.32 -8.08
C THR A 193 10.22 -13.34 -8.39
N ALA A 194 10.65 -14.14 -9.38
CA ALA A 194 12.05 -14.19 -9.83
C ALA A 194 12.63 -12.79 -10.16
N LYS A 195 11.79 -11.86 -10.65
CA LYS A 195 12.17 -10.48 -10.90
C LYS A 195 12.40 -9.73 -9.59
N THR A 196 11.49 -9.88 -8.63
CA THR A 196 11.58 -9.24 -7.32
C THR A 196 12.81 -9.72 -6.57
N ASP A 197 13.10 -11.02 -6.59
CA ASP A 197 14.31 -11.61 -6.02
C ASP A 197 15.58 -10.97 -6.63
N THR A 198 15.67 -10.95 -7.96
CA THR A 198 16.83 -10.34 -8.66
C THR A 198 17.02 -8.87 -8.28
N GLU A 199 15.92 -8.09 -8.19
CA GLU A 199 15.98 -6.67 -7.85
C GLU A 199 16.39 -6.46 -6.39
N ASN A 200 15.83 -7.25 -5.46
CA ASN A 200 16.14 -7.14 -4.03
C ASN A 200 17.57 -7.57 -3.74
N ARG A 201 18.05 -8.69 -4.31
CA ARG A 201 19.43 -9.13 -4.19
C ARG A 201 20.41 -8.06 -4.69
N ALA A 202 20.12 -7.40 -5.81
CA ALA A 202 20.97 -6.32 -6.32
C ALA A 202 21.03 -5.11 -5.38
N ILE A 203 19.93 -4.77 -4.70
CA ILE A 203 19.88 -3.71 -3.69
C ILE A 203 20.66 -4.10 -2.44
N LEU A 204 20.47 -5.32 -1.95
CA LEU A 204 21.14 -5.83 -0.76
C LEU A 204 22.65 -5.99 -1.00
N ALA A 205 23.05 -6.47 -2.17
CA ALA A 205 24.47 -6.55 -2.57
C ALA A 205 25.11 -5.15 -2.66
N GLN A 206 24.40 -4.17 -3.21
CA GLN A 206 24.86 -2.78 -3.24
C GLN A 206 25.05 -2.22 -1.83
N TRP A 207 24.11 -2.50 -0.94
CA TRP A 207 24.21 -2.07 0.45
C TRP A 207 25.41 -2.73 1.14
N LEU A 208 25.57 -4.04 1.01
CA LEU A 208 26.71 -4.79 1.54
C LEU A 208 28.05 -4.22 1.07
N ASN A 209 28.16 -3.87 -0.22
CA ASN A 209 29.36 -3.25 -0.78
C ASN A 209 29.68 -1.87 -0.20
N ILE A 210 28.68 -1.13 0.27
CA ILE A 210 28.86 0.21 0.86
C ILE A 210 29.20 0.12 2.35
N VAL A 211 28.53 -0.76 3.09
CA VAL A 211 28.67 -0.83 4.56
C VAL A 211 29.68 -1.87 5.04
N GLY A 212 30.16 -2.75 4.14
CA GLY A 212 31.03 -3.87 4.45
C GLY A 212 30.27 -5.10 4.96
N ASP A 213 30.97 -6.23 5.09
CA ASP A 213 30.43 -7.48 5.61
C ASP A 213 30.95 -7.75 7.03
N GLN A 214 30.13 -7.41 8.00
CA GLN A 214 30.41 -7.68 9.41
C GLN A 214 29.20 -8.37 10.05
N SER A 215 29.29 -8.71 11.35
CA SER A 215 28.14 -9.25 12.07
C SER A 215 26.93 -8.33 11.97
N ILE A 216 25.72 -8.89 11.74
CA ILE A 216 24.49 -8.11 11.64
C ILE A 216 24.22 -7.28 12.89
N THR A 217 24.65 -7.73 14.06
CA THR A 217 24.51 -7.01 15.33
C THR A 217 25.41 -5.77 15.43
N GLY A 218 26.43 -5.66 14.56
CA GLY A 218 27.33 -4.52 14.48
C GLY A 218 26.77 -3.31 13.72
N TYR A 219 25.61 -3.46 13.05
CA TYR A 219 25.00 -2.36 12.32
C TYR A 219 24.01 -1.57 13.17
N GLY A 220 24.32 -0.30 13.37
CA GLY A 220 23.47 0.64 14.09
C GLY A 220 22.93 1.76 13.22
N TYR A 221 22.30 2.73 13.86
CA TYR A 221 21.74 3.90 13.18
C TYR A 221 22.78 4.76 12.43
N GLU A 222 24.04 4.76 12.89
CA GLU A 222 25.10 5.55 12.26
C GLU A 222 25.44 5.04 10.87
N GLN A 223 25.66 3.72 10.73
CA GLN A 223 25.95 3.08 9.44
C GLN A 223 24.80 3.29 8.43
N HIS A 224 23.56 3.22 8.91
CA HIS A 224 22.40 3.44 8.06
C HIS A 224 22.22 4.89 7.65
N ARG A 225 22.54 5.85 8.54
CA ARG A 225 22.58 7.28 8.17
C ARG A 225 23.66 7.58 7.15
N ALA A 226 24.85 7.00 7.30
CA ALA A 226 25.93 7.14 6.33
C ALA A 226 25.53 6.54 4.97
N TYR A 227 24.92 5.36 4.96
CA TYR A 227 24.39 4.75 3.74
C TYR A 227 23.32 5.62 3.07
N LYS A 228 22.36 6.15 3.83
CA LYS A 228 21.34 7.08 3.31
C LYS A 228 21.98 8.30 2.66
N ALA A 229 22.98 8.92 3.30
CA ALA A 229 23.71 10.06 2.76
C ALA A 229 24.43 9.71 1.44
N THR A 230 25.04 8.52 1.36
CA THR A 230 25.65 8.01 0.14
C THR A 230 24.62 7.81 -0.97
N LEU A 231 23.48 7.16 -0.69
CA LEU A 231 22.40 6.94 -1.66
C LEU A 231 21.85 8.23 -2.25
N GLN A 232 21.76 9.31 -1.45
CA GLN A 232 21.25 10.61 -1.90
C GLN A 232 22.20 11.29 -2.90
N ARG A 233 23.44 10.85 -2.98
CA ARG A 233 24.46 11.38 -3.92
C ARG A 233 24.68 10.48 -5.12
N LEU A 234 24.32 9.18 -5.02
CA LEU A 234 24.52 8.21 -6.10
C LEU A 234 23.55 8.45 -7.27
N PRO A 235 24.05 8.33 -8.51
CA PRO A 235 23.19 8.40 -9.70
C PRO A 235 22.29 7.16 -9.82
N PRO A 236 21.19 7.24 -10.60
CA PRO A 236 20.32 6.09 -10.82
C PRO A 236 21.02 5.02 -11.67
N ASN A 237 20.58 3.74 -11.50
CA ASN A 237 21.00 2.60 -12.33
C ASN A 237 22.50 2.30 -12.30
N ILE A 238 23.21 2.53 -11.21
CA ILE A 238 24.66 2.29 -11.10
C ILE A 238 25.04 0.85 -11.47
N ASN A 239 24.20 -0.14 -11.13
CA ASN A 239 24.42 -1.55 -11.41
C ASN A 239 24.07 -1.96 -12.88
N LYS A 240 23.43 -1.07 -13.66
CA LYS A 240 22.95 -1.38 -15.01
C LYS A 240 23.63 -0.58 -16.11
N SER A 241 24.10 0.63 -15.78
CA SER A 241 24.72 1.54 -16.74
C SER A 241 26.15 1.12 -17.06
N PRO A 242 26.53 1.01 -18.35
CA PRO A 242 27.92 0.78 -18.76
C PRO A 242 28.89 1.84 -18.22
N ARG A 243 28.41 3.08 -17.98
CA ARG A 243 29.19 4.21 -17.47
C ARG A 243 29.79 3.94 -16.09
N TYR A 244 29.13 3.11 -15.26
CA TYR A 244 29.54 2.85 -13.88
C TYR A 244 30.11 1.44 -13.69
N ARG A 245 30.11 0.63 -14.76
CA ARG A 245 30.57 -0.75 -14.68
C ARG A 245 32.04 -0.83 -14.26
N GLY A 246 32.33 -1.63 -13.24
CA GLY A 246 33.70 -1.84 -12.72
C GLY A 246 34.24 -0.69 -11.87
N LYS A 247 33.45 0.35 -11.60
CA LYS A 247 33.85 1.46 -10.74
C LYS A 247 33.45 1.21 -9.29
N SER A 248 34.29 1.65 -8.36
CA SER A 248 33.96 1.72 -6.94
C SER A 248 32.88 2.80 -6.67
N ILE A 249 32.25 2.73 -5.52
CA ILE A 249 31.25 3.74 -5.10
C ILE A 249 31.87 5.15 -5.09
N ASP A 250 33.11 5.28 -4.58
CA ASP A 250 33.80 6.57 -4.53
C ASP A 250 34.12 7.11 -5.92
N GLU A 251 34.54 6.25 -6.84
CA GLU A 251 34.76 6.64 -8.24
C GLU A 251 33.45 7.08 -8.92
N VAL A 252 32.31 6.42 -8.62
CA VAL A 252 31.00 6.83 -9.14
C VAL A 252 30.58 8.17 -8.56
N LEU A 253 30.78 8.40 -7.26
CA LEU A 253 30.48 9.67 -6.61
C LEU A 253 31.35 10.82 -7.12
N ALA A 254 32.61 10.54 -7.46
CA ALA A 254 33.55 11.54 -8.04
C ALA A 254 33.11 12.03 -9.43
N LEU A 255 32.28 11.26 -10.16
CA LEU A 255 31.72 11.71 -11.45
C LEU A 255 30.69 12.83 -11.30
N ALA A 256 30.20 13.11 -10.11
CA ALA A 256 29.20 14.13 -9.79
C ALA A 256 27.96 14.12 -10.73
N ASP A 257 27.57 12.94 -11.20
CA ASP A 257 26.37 12.75 -12.02
C ASP A 257 25.12 13.07 -11.19
N GLN A 258 24.02 13.36 -11.89
CA GLN A 258 22.77 13.74 -11.24
C GLN A 258 22.25 12.61 -10.31
N PRO A 259 21.95 12.92 -9.03
CA PRO A 259 21.49 11.93 -8.06
C PRO A 259 20.20 11.24 -8.45
N ALA A 260 20.01 10.05 -7.90
CA ALA A 260 18.76 9.29 -8.06
C ALA A 260 17.57 10.03 -7.42
N ALA A 261 16.40 9.87 -8.02
CA ALA A 261 15.16 10.45 -7.49
C ALA A 261 14.84 9.90 -6.07
N PRO A 262 14.19 10.70 -5.19
CA PRO A 262 13.82 10.30 -3.84
C PRO A 262 13.15 8.93 -3.74
N ASN A 263 12.25 8.60 -4.65
CA ASN A 263 11.60 7.29 -4.68
C ASN A 263 12.56 6.12 -4.92
N THR A 264 13.65 6.35 -5.68
CA THR A 264 14.69 5.32 -5.86
C THR A 264 15.47 5.11 -4.58
N VAL A 265 15.82 6.18 -3.88
CA VAL A 265 16.48 6.13 -2.57
C VAL A 265 15.59 5.43 -1.56
N ASN A 266 14.32 5.83 -1.45
CA ASN A 266 13.35 5.24 -0.53
C ASN A 266 13.13 3.75 -0.82
N LYS A 267 13.06 3.34 -2.10
CA LYS A 267 12.99 1.92 -2.46
C LYS A 267 14.15 1.12 -1.86
N ASN A 268 15.37 1.63 -1.93
CA ASN A 268 16.54 0.95 -1.34
C ASN A 268 16.43 0.87 0.18
N LEU A 269 16.11 2.00 0.84
CA LEU A 269 15.98 2.06 2.30
C LEU A 269 14.88 1.12 2.81
N THR A 270 13.71 1.08 2.16
CA THR A 270 12.61 0.18 2.51
C THR A 270 13.01 -1.29 2.38
N ARG A 271 13.83 -1.67 1.38
CA ARG A 271 14.28 -3.06 1.23
C ARG A 271 15.24 -3.48 2.34
N ILE A 272 16.09 -2.58 2.77
CA ILE A 272 17.02 -2.84 3.90
C ILE A 272 16.23 -2.91 5.22
N SER A 273 15.28 -2.00 5.43
CA SER A 273 14.39 -2.06 6.59
C SER A 273 13.60 -3.37 6.65
N ALA A 274 13.14 -3.89 5.51
CA ALA A 274 12.46 -5.19 5.44
C ALA A 274 13.38 -6.37 5.82
N LEU A 275 14.67 -6.35 5.39
CA LEU A 275 15.65 -7.35 5.82
C LEU A 275 15.84 -7.31 7.34
N PHE A 276 16.04 -6.12 7.93
CA PHE A 276 16.24 -6.03 9.38
C PHE A 276 14.98 -6.38 10.18
N ARG A 277 13.79 -6.07 9.69
CA ARG A 277 12.53 -6.50 10.31
C ARG A 277 12.47 -8.02 10.38
N TRP A 278 12.70 -8.69 9.25
CA TRP A 278 12.78 -10.14 9.20
C TRP A 278 13.89 -10.69 10.11
N ALA A 279 15.06 -10.06 10.12
CA ALA A 279 16.17 -10.48 10.97
C ALA A 279 15.85 -10.36 12.47
N VAL A 280 15.04 -9.38 12.87
CA VAL A 280 14.52 -9.27 14.25
C VAL A 280 13.52 -10.40 14.54
N GLU A 281 12.58 -10.66 13.64
CA GLU A 281 11.58 -11.73 13.76
C GLU A 281 12.23 -13.12 13.89
N TYR A 282 13.34 -13.33 13.19
CA TYR A 282 14.09 -14.60 13.19
C TYR A 282 15.25 -14.63 14.20
N GLY A 283 15.40 -13.63 15.05
CA GLY A 283 16.35 -13.62 16.16
C GLY A 283 17.82 -13.36 15.80
N TYR A 284 18.11 -12.91 14.57
CA TYR A 284 19.47 -12.55 14.15
C TYR A 284 19.98 -11.25 14.79
N THR A 285 19.07 -10.34 15.12
CA THR A 285 19.34 -9.07 15.78
C THR A 285 18.12 -8.65 16.59
N SER A 286 18.32 -7.75 17.57
CA SER A 286 17.23 -7.20 18.38
C SER A 286 16.71 -5.84 17.86
N LEU A 287 17.33 -5.27 16.83
CA LEU A 287 17.09 -3.91 16.38
C LEU A 287 16.93 -3.82 14.86
N ASN A 288 15.96 -3.03 14.40
CA ASN A 288 15.89 -2.57 13.01
C ASN A 288 16.40 -1.11 12.90
N PRO A 289 17.69 -0.89 12.63
CA PRO A 289 18.25 0.45 12.57
C PRO A 289 17.92 1.21 11.27
N ALA A 290 17.31 0.54 10.30
CA ALA A 290 16.87 1.14 9.03
C ALA A 290 15.41 1.62 9.06
N GLY A 291 14.68 1.37 10.16
CA GLY A 291 13.29 1.80 10.33
C GLY A 291 13.15 3.32 10.25
N GLY A 292 12.09 3.82 9.61
CA GLY A 292 11.77 5.25 9.56
C GLY A 292 12.75 6.15 8.81
N MET A 293 13.74 5.61 8.10
CA MET A 293 14.81 6.41 7.45
C MET A 293 14.47 6.95 6.06
N THR A 294 13.24 6.82 5.59
CA THR A 294 12.83 7.34 4.28
C THR A 294 13.04 8.86 4.17
N ILE A 295 13.22 9.34 2.94
CA ILE A 295 13.33 10.78 2.66
C ILE A 295 12.00 11.31 2.13
N LYS A 296 11.66 12.52 2.50
CA LYS A 296 10.45 13.18 2.01
C LYS A 296 10.54 13.35 0.49
N ASN A 297 9.53 12.85 -0.23
CA ASN A 297 9.42 13.14 -1.65
C ASN A 297 8.69 14.50 -1.81
N PRO A 298 9.31 15.50 -2.44
CA PRO A 298 8.66 16.79 -2.65
C PRO A 298 7.50 16.72 -3.66
N LYS A 299 7.49 15.71 -4.54
CA LYS A 299 6.41 15.51 -5.52
C LYS A 299 5.28 14.70 -4.92
N ARG A 300 4.05 15.15 -5.14
CA ARG A 300 2.85 14.35 -4.83
C ARG A 300 2.77 13.15 -5.78
N ALA A 301 2.12 12.07 -5.35
CA ALA A 301 1.99 10.85 -6.16
C ALA A 301 1.31 11.09 -7.52
N ASN A 302 0.37 12.04 -7.60
CA ASN A 302 -0.31 12.46 -8.84
C ASN A 302 0.58 13.30 -9.78
N GLU A 303 1.68 13.88 -9.28
CA GLU A 303 2.63 14.63 -10.11
C GLU A 303 3.68 13.74 -10.77
N GLU A 304 3.89 12.52 -10.26
CA GLU A 304 4.85 11.56 -10.81
C GLU A 304 4.33 10.86 -12.07
N ARG A 305 3.04 10.61 -12.12
CA ARG A 305 2.37 9.98 -13.27
C ARG A 305 1.10 10.73 -13.59
N GLN A 306 1.05 11.27 -14.80
CA GLN A 306 -0.02 12.14 -15.25
C GLN A 306 -0.96 11.38 -16.18
N ALA A 307 -2.24 11.74 -16.15
CA ALA A 307 -3.20 11.38 -17.18
C ALA A 307 -2.83 12.05 -18.52
N PHE A 308 -3.28 11.48 -19.64
CA PHE A 308 -3.24 12.17 -20.92
C PHE A 308 -4.34 13.21 -20.97
N SER A 309 -4.01 14.42 -21.44
CA SER A 309 -5.00 15.42 -21.84
C SER A 309 -5.66 15.04 -23.17
N ASP A 310 -6.75 15.70 -23.53
CA ASP A 310 -7.38 15.51 -24.83
C ASP A 310 -6.43 15.84 -25.99
N ASP A 311 -5.62 16.90 -25.84
CA ASP A 311 -4.57 17.24 -26.82
C ASP A 311 -3.53 16.13 -26.98
N ASP A 312 -3.12 15.49 -25.88
CA ASP A 312 -2.20 14.35 -25.95
C ASP A 312 -2.84 13.17 -26.69
N LEU A 313 -4.10 12.86 -26.37
CA LEU A 313 -4.83 11.78 -27.03
C LEU A 313 -5.00 12.07 -28.53
N ILE A 314 -5.34 13.30 -28.91
CA ILE A 314 -5.40 13.72 -30.31
C ILE A 314 -4.04 13.53 -30.99
N LYS A 315 -2.95 13.98 -30.37
CA LYS A 315 -1.58 13.77 -30.88
C LYS A 315 -1.23 12.30 -31.07
N LEU A 316 -1.69 11.42 -30.17
CA LEU A 316 -1.45 9.98 -30.27
C LEU A 316 -2.26 9.32 -31.38
N PHE A 317 -3.55 9.62 -31.49
CA PHE A 317 -4.47 8.83 -32.29
C PHE A 317 -4.76 9.43 -33.71
N HIS A 318 -4.54 10.73 -33.93
CA HIS A 318 -4.80 11.37 -35.22
C HIS A 318 -3.64 11.24 -36.20
N ARG A 319 -2.49 10.77 -35.80
CA ARG A 319 -1.33 10.58 -36.69
C ARG A 319 -1.60 9.52 -37.75
N GLU A 320 -1.11 9.79 -38.94
CA GLU A 320 -1.27 8.88 -40.10
C GLU A 320 -0.49 7.57 -39.89
N ASP A 321 0.71 7.63 -39.31
CA ASP A 321 1.53 6.46 -39.00
C ASP A 321 0.87 5.52 -37.99
N TYR A 322 0.06 6.01 -37.08
CA TYR A 322 -0.77 5.17 -36.19
C TYR A 322 -1.70 4.25 -37.01
N ARG A 323 -2.24 4.77 -38.11
CA ARG A 323 -3.10 4.01 -39.02
C ARG A 323 -2.33 3.04 -39.93
N ARG A 324 -1.08 3.37 -40.30
CA ARG A 324 -0.22 2.52 -41.16
C ARG A 324 0.25 1.25 -40.48
N GLU A 325 0.51 1.30 -39.15
CA GLU A 325 1.04 0.17 -38.37
C GLU A 325 -0.02 -0.89 -38.02
N ARG A 326 -1.30 -0.62 -38.26
CA ARG A 326 -2.41 -1.50 -37.88
C ARG A 326 -2.38 -2.88 -38.53
N ALA A 327 -1.97 -2.95 -39.80
CA ALA A 327 -1.98 -4.20 -40.56
C ALA A 327 -0.83 -5.14 -40.20
N THR A 328 0.38 -4.57 -39.98
CA THR A 328 1.61 -5.36 -39.76
C THR A 328 1.90 -5.66 -38.29
N LEU A 329 1.47 -4.78 -37.43
CA LEU A 329 1.74 -4.88 -35.96
C LEU A 329 0.48 -4.51 -35.16
N PRO A 330 -0.51 -5.42 -35.09
CA PRO A 330 -1.81 -5.18 -34.47
C PRO A 330 -1.76 -4.63 -33.04
N HIS A 331 -0.77 -5.07 -32.23
CA HIS A 331 -0.62 -4.57 -30.85
C HIS A 331 -0.38 -3.05 -30.78
N ARG A 332 0.19 -2.43 -31.82
CA ARG A 332 0.42 -0.98 -31.85
C ARG A 332 -0.86 -0.20 -32.09
N TYR A 333 -1.81 -0.80 -32.79
CA TYR A 333 -3.14 -0.23 -33.00
C TYR A 333 -4.06 -0.52 -31.80
N TRP A 334 -4.18 -1.79 -31.40
CA TRP A 334 -5.18 -2.20 -30.43
C TRP A 334 -4.80 -1.93 -28.98
N ALA A 335 -3.53 -2.08 -28.59
CA ALA A 335 -3.18 -1.97 -27.17
C ALA A 335 -3.46 -0.57 -26.57
N PRO A 336 -3.16 0.56 -27.25
CA PRO A 336 -3.55 1.89 -26.76
C PRO A 336 -5.07 2.08 -26.68
N LEU A 337 -5.83 1.61 -27.70
CA LEU A 337 -7.29 1.72 -27.72
C LEU A 337 -7.94 0.90 -26.60
N ILE A 338 -7.52 -0.36 -26.42
CA ILE A 338 -8.01 -1.19 -25.32
C ILE A 338 -7.67 -0.54 -23.99
N ALA A 339 -6.46 0.01 -23.81
CA ALA A 339 -6.08 0.71 -22.60
C ALA A 339 -6.95 1.95 -22.32
N LEU A 340 -7.30 2.70 -23.35
CA LEU A 340 -8.11 3.92 -23.26
C LEU A 340 -9.55 3.63 -22.80
N PHE A 341 -10.12 2.50 -23.21
CA PHE A 341 -11.51 2.15 -22.89
C PHE A 341 -11.67 1.12 -21.75
N THR A 342 -10.57 0.64 -21.16
CA THR A 342 -10.62 -0.37 -20.07
C THR A 342 -9.82 0.03 -18.85
N GLY A 343 -8.83 0.91 -18.98
CA GLY A 343 -7.85 1.17 -17.93
C GLY A 343 -6.98 -0.04 -17.55
N ALA A 344 -7.00 -1.12 -18.36
CA ALA A 344 -6.21 -2.32 -18.08
C ALA A 344 -4.70 -2.04 -18.14
N ARG A 345 -3.93 -2.80 -17.36
CA ARG A 345 -2.47 -2.66 -17.34
C ARG A 345 -1.88 -3.19 -18.65
N GLN A 346 -0.80 -2.57 -19.09
CA GLN A 346 -0.14 -2.91 -20.36
C GLN A 346 0.10 -4.41 -20.56
N ASN A 347 0.59 -5.12 -19.53
CA ASN A 347 0.83 -6.56 -19.67
C ASN A 347 -0.48 -7.36 -19.66
N GLU A 348 -1.52 -6.91 -18.96
CA GLU A 348 -2.85 -7.52 -18.99
C GLU A 348 -3.40 -7.51 -20.42
N ILE A 349 -3.23 -6.39 -21.13
CA ILE A 349 -3.64 -6.28 -22.55
C ILE A 349 -2.76 -7.12 -23.46
N ALA A 350 -1.43 -7.05 -23.27
CA ALA A 350 -0.48 -7.72 -24.15
C ALA A 350 -0.55 -9.27 -24.07
N GLN A 351 -1.06 -9.81 -22.98
CA GLN A 351 -1.21 -11.25 -22.73
C GLN A 351 -2.60 -11.81 -23.05
N LEU A 352 -3.53 -11.00 -23.58
CA LEU A 352 -4.89 -11.46 -23.88
C LEU A 352 -4.89 -12.64 -24.86
N HIS A 353 -5.64 -13.68 -24.50
CA HIS A 353 -5.95 -14.79 -25.36
C HIS A 353 -7.30 -14.57 -26.05
N LEU A 354 -7.54 -15.25 -27.18
CA LEU A 354 -8.83 -15.18 -27.87
C LEU A 354 -9.98 -15.77 -27.04
N ALA A 355 -9.66 -16.72 -26.16
CA ALA A 355 -10.61 -17.29 -25.19
C ALA A 355 -11.05 -16.30 -24.09
N ASP A 356 -10.30 -15.20 -23.90
CA ASP A 356 -10.68 -14.15 -22.95
C ASP A 356 -11.84 -13.27 -23.49
N PHE A 357 -12.18 -13.39 -24.76
CA PHE A 357 -13.30 -12.68 -25.40
C PHE A 357 -14.49 -13.61 -25.51
N TYR A 358 -15.56 -13.29 -24.80
CA TYR A 358 -16.80 -14.06 -24.77
C TYR A 358 -17.99 -13.13 -24.55
N GLU A 359 -19.20 -13.70 -24.62
CA GLU A 359 -20.44 -12.95 -24.47
C GLU A 359 -21.28 -13.56 -23.34
N VAL A 360 -21.91 -12.72 -22.55
CA VAL A 360 -22.89 -13.09 -21.54
C VAL A 360 -24.08 -12.15 -21.67
N ASP A 361 -25.28 -12.69 -21.81
CA ASP A 361 -26.53 -11.92 -21.92
C ASP A 361 -26.49 -10.82 -23.00
N GLY A 362 -25.86 -11.12 -24.15
CA GLY A 362 -25.72 -10.17 -25.25
C GLY A 362 -24.69 -9.05 -25.00
N ILE A 363 -23.86 -9.18 -23.95
CA ILE A 363 -22.81 -8.22 -23.62
C ILE A 363 -21.45 -8.86 -23.92
N PRO A 364 -20.69 -8.33 -24.91
CA PRO A 364 -19.35 -8.80 -25.17
C PRO A 364 -18.40 -8.36 -24.05
N LEU A 365 -17.55 -9.28 -23.60
CA LEU A 365 -16.71 -9.17 -22.42
C LEU A 365 -15.25 -9.49 -22.72
N ILE A 366 -14.34 -8.86 -21.98
CA ILE A 366 -12.92 -9.19 -21.90
C ILE A 366 -12.61 -9.70 -20.50
N SER A 367 -12.12 -10.93 -20.39
CA SER A 367 -11.63 -11.48 -19.12
C SER A 367 -10.17 -11.13 -18.89
N ILE A 368 -9.89 -10.39 -17.86
CA ILE A 368 -8.52 -10.17 -17.38
C ILE A 368 -8.24 -11.24 -16.32
N ASN A 369 -7.39 -12.19 -16.66
CA ASN A 369 -7.10 -13.36 -15.82
C ASN A 369 -5.65 -13.84 -16.01
N ASP A 370 -5.26 -14.83 -15.22
CA ASP A 370 -3.95 -15.51 -15.25
C ASP A 370 -4.04 -16.96 -15.75
N GLN A 371 -5.16 -17.33 -16.38
CA GLN A 371 -5.37 -18.66 -16.93
C GLN A 371 -4.77 -18.75 -18.34
N GLY A 372 -3.92 -19.74 -18.54
CA GLY A 372 -3.24 -19.98 -19.82
C GLY A 372 -1.73 -19.71 -19.75
N GLU A 373 -1.04 -20.25 -20.74
CA GLU A 373 0.41 -20.21 -20.83
C GLU A 373 0.96 -18.78 -20.89
N GLY A 374 1.93 -18.47 -20.02
CA GLY A 374 2.63 -17.19 -20.00
C GLY A 374 1.82 -16.01 -19.42
N LYS A 375 0.57 -16.24 -19.00
CA LYS A 375 -0.27 -15.21 -18.34
C LYS A 375 0.06 -15.09 -16.86
N ARG A 376 0.02 -13.87 -16.35
CA ARG A 376 0.19 -13.56 -14.93
C ARG A 376 -0.45 -12.24 -14.58
N LEU A 377 -1.00 -12.16 -13.38
CA LEU A 377 -1.50 -10.92 -12.79
C LEU A 377 -0.55 -10.43 -11.70
N LYS A 378 -0.51 -9.14 -11.49
CA LYS A 378 0.32 -8.52 -10.44
C LYS A 378 -0.27 -8.78 -9.05
N THR A 379 -1.60 -8.77 -8.95
CA THR A 379 -2.36 -9.00 -7.70
C THR A 379 -3.58 -9.86 -8.01
N LYS A 380 -4.14 -10.53 -6.99
CA LYS A 380 -5.37 -11.31 -7.13
C LYS A 380 -6.57 -10.45 -7.57
N ALA A 381 -6.66 -9.22 -7.07
CA ALA A 381 -7.70 -8.25 -7.48
C ALA A 381 -7.58 -7.80 -8.95
N GLY A 382 -6.48 -8.14 -9.62
CA GLY A 382 -6.35 -7.95 -11.07
C GLY A 382 -7.31 -8.80 -11.89
N LYS A 383 -7.81 -9.94 -11.36
CA LYS A 383 -8.75 -10.83 -12.04
C LYS A 383 -10.13 -10.16 -12.07
N ARG A 384 -10.65 -9.93 -13.27
CA ARG A 384 -11.92 -9.23 -13.48
C ARG A 384 -12.42 -9.40 -14.90
N THR A 385 -13.68 -9.09 -15.11
CA THR A 385 -14.32 -9.05 -16.42
C THR A 385 -14.71 -7.62 -16.77
N ILE A 386 -14.41 -7.20 -17.99
CA ILE A 386 -14.66 -5.84 -18.49
C ILE A 386 -15.56 -5.93 -19.72
N PRO A 387 -16.71 -5.25 -19.76
CA PRO A 387 -17.50 -5.12 -20.97
C PRO A 387 -16.73 -4.41 -22.07
N VAL A 388 -16.85 -4.91 -23.31
CA VAL A 388 -16.24 -4.26 -24.48
C VAL A 388 -17.00 -2.98 -24.77
N HIS A 389 -16.31 -1.86 -24.77
CA HIS A 389 -16.89 -0.56 -25.10
C HIS A 389 -17.41 -0.53 -26.54
N ALA A 390 -18.55 0.13 -26.76
CA ALA A 390 -19.18 0.22 -28.09
C ALA A 390 -18.22 0.76 -29.17
N GLU A 391 -17.34 1.67 -28.80
CA GLU A 391 -16.34 2.23 -29.70
C GLU A 391 -15.29 1.19 -30.15
N LEU A 392 -14.86 0.29 -29.28
CA LEU A 392 -13.98 -0.83 -29.63
C LEU A 392 -14.70 -1.81 -30.58
N VAL A 393 -16.01 -2.01 -30.40
CA VAL A 393 -16.84 -2.82 -31.32
C VAL A 393 -16.92 -2.11 -32.68
N ARG A 394 -17.22 -0.81 -32.73
CA ARG A 394 -17.27 0.01 -33.96
C ARG A 394 -15.94 -0.05 -34.73
N LEU A 395 -14.83 0.04 -33.99
CA LEU A 395 -13.49 -0.05 -34.58
C LEU A 395 -13.13 -1.47 -35.06
N GLY A 396 -13.94 -2.50 -34.74
CA GLY A 396 -13.82 -3.86 -35.26
C GLY A 396 -12.98 -4.79 -34.38
N LEU A 397 -12.87 -4.56 -33.06
CA LEU A 397 -12.10 -5.43 -32.18
C LEU A 397 -12.62 -6.88 -32.16
N LEU A 398 -13.95 -7.06 -32.08
CA LEU A 398 -14.55 -8.40 -32.06
C LEU A 398 -14.35 -9.11 -33.40
N ARG A 399 -14.49 -8.39 -34.52
CA ARG A 399 -14.20 -8.94 -35.86
C ARG A 399 -12.74 -9.39 -35.94
N TYR A 400 -11.79 -8.58 -35.43
CA TYR A 400 -10.36 -8.95 -35.40
C TYR A 400 -10.12 -10.21 -34.58
N VAL A 401 -10.79 -10.36 -33.43
CA VAL A 401 -10.75 -11.58 -32.61
C VAL A 401 -11.26 -12.79 -33.38
N ASP A 402 -12.38 -12.66 -34.08
CA ASP A 402 -12.98 -13.74 -34.88
C ASP A 402 -12.10 -14.13 -36.08
N GLU A 403 -11.52 -13.17 -36.76
CA GLU A 403 -10.55 -13.41 -37.85
C GLU A 403 -9.33 -14.21 -37.34
N LEU A 404 -8.81 -13.89 -36.14
CA LEU A 404 -7.72 -14.66 -35.54
C LEU A 404 -8.14 -16.09 -35.16
N ARG A 405 -9.36 -16.28 -34.68
CA ARG A 405 -9.91 -17.61 -34.41
C ARG A 405 -9.90 -18.53 -35.62
N THR A 406 -10.11 -17.98 -36.84
CA THR A 406 -10.06 -18.75 -38.09
C THR A 406 -8.64 -19.16 -38.50
N THR A 407 -7.61 -18.51 -37.96
CA THR A 407 -6.21 -18.74 -38.31
C THR A 407 -5.46 -19.62 -37.29
N ASN A 408 -6.20 -20.32 -36.43
CA ASN A 408 -5.66 -21.19 -35.36
C ASN A 408 -4.74 -20.47 -34.37
N GLU A 409 -4.86 -19.15 -34.26
CA GLU A 409 -4.15 -18.37 -33.26
C GLU A 409 -4.81 -18.55 -31.89
N THR A 410 -4.03 -18.42 -30.83
CA THR A 410 -4.55 -18.51 -29.46
C THR A 410 -4.53 -17.17 -28.73
N ARG A 411 -3.69 -16.22 -29.19
CA ARG A 411 -3.49 -14.91 -28.55
C ARG A 411 -3.97 -13.78 -29.43
N LEU A 412 -4.42 -12.69 -28.77
CA LEU A 412 -4.80 -11.45 -29.46
C LEU A 412 -3.62 -10.84 -30.24
N PHE A 413 -2.40 -10.98 -29.72
CA PHE A 413 -1.17 -10.46 -30.30
C PHE A 413 -0.13 -11.58 -30.46
N PRO A 414 -0.27 -12.47 -31.46
CA PRO A 414 0.66 -13.58 -31.68
C PRO A 414 2.09 -13.12 -31.93
N GLU A 415 2.28 -11.91 -32.47
CA GLU A 415 3.59 -11.30 -32.76
C GLU A 415 4.38 -10.84 -31.53
N LEU A 416 3.76 -10.80 -30.34
CA LEU A 416 4.44 -10.44 -29.12
C LEU A 416 5.11 -11.67 -28.48
N PRO A 417 6.45 -11.74 -28.35
CA PRO A 417 7.11 -12.83 -27.66
C PRO A 417 6.96 -12.70 -26.16
N LEU A 418 6.90 -13.84 -25.49
CA LEU A 418 7.05 -13.89 -24.03
C LEU A 418 8.48 -13.51 -23.66
N GLN A 419 8.65 -12.50 -22.84
CA GLN A 419 9.92 -12.03 -22.32
C GLN A 419 9.95 -12.18 -20.80
N ARG A 420 11.12 -11.96 -20.17
CA ARG A 420 11.28 -12.06 -18.71
C ARG A 420 10.18 -11.33 -17.93
N ASP A 421 9.78 -10.15 -18.39
CA ASP A 421 8.78 -9.30 -17.74
C ASP A 421 7.35 -9.48 -18.32
N GLY A 422 7.10 -10.50 -19.14
CA GLY A 422 5.86 -10.80 -19.82
C GLY A 422 5.82 -10.29 -21.26
N TYR A 423 4.65 -10.31 -21.86
CA TYR A 423 4.42 -9.90 -23.26
C TYR A 423 4.49 -8.38 -23.47
N GLY A 424 4.23 -7.58 -22.43
CA GLY A 424 4.12 -6.13 -22.52
C GLY A 424 5.42 -5.38 -22.83
N GLN A 425 6.61 -6.00 -22.74
CA GLN A 425 7.87 -5.27 -22.86
C GLN A 425 8.07 -4.61 -24.25
N LYS A 426 7.69 -5.29 -25.35
CA LYS A 426 7.75 -4.69 -26.69
C LYS A 426 6.79 -3.53 -26.84
N VAL A 427 5.57 -3.64 -26.30
CA VAL A 427 4.57 -2.57 -26.29
C VAL A 427 5.13 -1.35 -25.57
N SER A 428 5.74 -1.53 -24.40
CA SER A 428 6.35 -0.45 -23.62
C SER A 428 7.43 0.30 -24.39
N LYS A 429 8.39 -0.44 -24.96
CA LYS A 429 9.51 0.13 -25.70
C LYS A 429 9.05 0.87 -26.96
N TRP A 430 8.06 0.30 -27.67
CA TRP A 430 7.46 0.96 -28.82
C TRP A 430 6.73 2.23 -28.39
N PHE A 431 5.82 2.17 -27.41
CA PHE A 431 5.01 3.30 -27.00
C PHE A 431 5.85 4.46 -26.47
N GLN A 432 6.96 4.17 -25.78
CA GLN A 432 7.87 5.20 -25.30
C GLN A 432 8.51 6.00 -26.46
N ARG A 433 8.84 5.35 -27.59
CA ARG A 433 9.33 6.03 -28.79
C ARG A 433 8.20 6.77 -29.49
N TYR A 434 7.07 6.09 -29.67
CA TYR A 434 5.90 6.62 -30.37
C TYR A 434 5.39 7.93 -29.74
N ARG A 435 5.18 7.97 -28.42
CA ARG A 435 4.71 9.19 -27.76
C ARG A 435 5.64 10.39 -27.95
N ARG A 436 6.97 10.14 -27.97
CA ARG A 436 7.95 11.21 -28.24
C ARG A 436 7.83 11.73 -29.68
N GLN A 437 7.63 10.86 -30.64
CA GLN A 437 7.36 11.23 -32.04
C GLN A 437 6.05 12.03 -32.17
N CYS A 438 5.08 11.80 -31.28
CA CYS A 438 3.86 12.60 -31.16
C CYS A 438 4.07 13.95 -30.43
N GLY A 439 5.29 14.30 -30.05
CA GLY A 439 5.59 15.55 -29.33
C GLY A 439 5.28 15.50 -27.83
N ILE A 440 5.00 14.29 -27.28
CA ILE A 440 4.77 14.10 -25.84
C ILE A 440 6.09 13.71 -25.18
N SER A 441 6.86 14.70 -24.75
CA SER A 441 8.20 14.52 -24.15
C SER A 441 8.17 14.34 -22.63
N ASP A 442 7.07 14.69 -21.96
CA ASP A 442 6.92 14.56 -20.51
C ASP A 442 7.17 13.12 -20.06
N ASN A 443 8.12 12.94 -19.13
CA ASN A 443 8.49 11.62 -18.61
C ASN A 443 7.44 11.03 -17.65
N GLY A 444 6.52 11.85 -17.13
CA GLY A 444 5.36 11.42 -16.33
C GLY A 444 4.28 10.72 -17.17
N LYS A 445 4.26 10.96 -18.51
CA LYS A 445 3.27 10.40 -19.43
C LYS A 445 3.81 9.14 -20.12
N VAL A 446 3.34 7.98 -19.70
CA VAL A 446 3.76 6.66 -20.20
C VAL A 446 2.53 5.82 -20.59
N PHE A 447 2.70 4.58 -21.05
CA PHE A 447 1.54 3.72 -21.39
C PHE A 447 0.54 3.60 -20.22
N HIS A 448 1.01 3.54 -19.00
CA HIS A 448 0.14 3.49 -17.81
C HIS A 448 -0.72 4.75 -17.62
N SER A 449 -0.39 5.85 -18.28
CA SER A 449 -1.17 7.10 -18.27
C SER A 449 -2.57 6.93 -18.86
N PHE A 450 -2.80 5.97 -19.77
CA PHE A 450 -4.15 5.62 -20.22
C PHE A 450 -5.04 5.21 -19.05
N ARG A 451 -4.49 4.41 -18.11
CA ARG A 451 -5.23 4.02 -16.91
C ARG A 451 -5.53 5.20 -16.00
N HIS A 452 -4.58 6.14 -15.83
CA HIS A 452 -4.83 7.37 -15.09
C HIS A 452 -5.91 8.22 -15.77
N THR A 453 -5.90 8.30 -17.11
CA THR A 453 -6.94 8.98 -17.88
C THR A 453 -8.32 8.37 -17.66
N VAL A 454 -8.44 7.04 -17.71
CA VAL A 454 -9.71 6.34 -17.43
C VAL A 454 -10.20 6.62 -16.01
N ILE A 455 -9.34 6.49 -15.01
CA ILE A 455 -9.71 6.77 -13.62
C ILE A 455 -10.15 8.22 -13.44
N ASP A 456 -9.43 9.17 -14.04
CA ASP A 456 -9.75 10.58 -13.96
C ASP A 456 -11.11 10.89 -14.64
N ARG A 457 -11.34 10.40 -15.85
CA ARG A 457 -12.62 10.56 -16.57
C ARG A 457 -13.81 10.03 -15.77
N LEU A 458 -13.67 8.84 -15.20
CA LEU A 458 -14.75 8.24 -14.40
C LEU A 458 -14.98 9.01 -13.10
N LYS A 459 -13.93 9.53 -12.47
CA LYS A 459 -14.06 10.42 -11.30
C LYS A 459 -14.75 11.73 -11.63
N GLN A 460 -14.42 12.36 -12.77
CA GLN A 460 -15.05 13.61 -13.20
C GLN A 460 -16.53 13.39 -13.58
N ALA A 461 -16.91 12.18 -13.95
CA ALA A 461 -18.28 11.78 -14.23
C ALA A 461 -19.02 11.24 -12.97
N ASP A 462 -18.44 11.44 -11.78
CA ASP A 462 -19.02 11.04 -10.49
C ASP A 462 -19.33 9.53 -10.37
N VAL A 463 -18.55 8.70 -11.04
CA VAL A 463 -18.68 7.24 -10.92
C VAL A 463 -18.15 6.80 -9.55
N PRO A 464 -18.90 6.00 -8.77
CA PRO A 464 -18.48 5.52 -7.45
C PRO A 464 -17.10 4.84 -7.46
N LYS A 465 -16.29 5.12 -6.44
CA LYS A 465 -14.91 4.63 -6.30
C LYS A 465 -14.80 3.11 -6.43
N GLU A 466 -15.75 2.39 -5.87
CA GLU A 466 -15.80 0.91 -5.88
C GLU A 466 -15.98 0.38 -7.30
N LYS A 467 -16.81 1.02 -8.11
CA LYS A 467 -17.01 0.66 -9.52
C LYS A 467 -15.76 0.97 -10.35
N ILE A 468 -15.10 2.10 -10.07
CA ILE A 468 -13.81 2.43 -10.73
C ILE A 468 -12.76 1.40 -10.34
N ALA A 469 -12.65 1.05 -9.05
CA ALA A 469 -11.70 0.03 -8.56
C ALA A 469 -11.94 -1.32 -9.21
N ALA A 470 -13.20 -1.76 -9.31
CA ALA A 470 -13.59 -3.00 -9.97
C ALA A 470 -13.20 -2.99 -11.46
N LEU A 471 -13.46 -1.90 -12.20
CA LEU A 471 -13.10 -1.78 -13.61
C LEU A 471 -11.59 -1.90 -13.81
N VAL A 472 -10.82 -1.15 -13.04
CA VAL A 472 -9.37 -1.07 -13.25
C VAL A 472 -8.60 -2.18 -12.50
N GLY A 473 -9.21 -2.94 -11.58
CA GLY A 473 -8.57 -3.98 -10.78
C GLY A 473 -7.59 -3.38 -9.77
N HIS A 474 -8.10 -2.46 -8.94
CA HIS A 474 -7.47 -2.05 -7.69
C HIS A 474 -8.01 -2.92 -6.56
N GLU A 475 -7.16 -3.24 -5.58
CA GLU A 475 -7.63 -3.83 -4.34
C GLU A 475 -8.52 -2.80 -3.63
N ASP A 476 -9.68 -3.24 -3.19
CA ASP A 476 -10.50 -2.48 -2.27
C ASP A 476 -10.18 -3.01 -0.87
N ASP A 477 -9.45 -2.20 -0.10
CA ASP A 477 -9.03 -2.55 1.27
C ASP A 477 -10.20 -2.53 2.27
N SER A 478 -11.43 -2.20 1.82
CA SER A 478 -12.59 -2.27 2.70
C SER A 478 -12.97 -3.73 3.00
N VAL A 479 -13.03 -4.06 4.29
CA VAL A 479 -13.38 -5.42 4.77
C VAL A 479 -14.79 -5.84 4.29
N THR A 480 -15.70 -4.88 4.16
CA THR A 480 -17.10 -5.11 3.81
C THR A 480 -17.30 -5.45 2.34
N PHE A 481 -16.63 -4.74 1.43
CA PHE A 481 -16.81 -4.92 -0.01
C PHE A 481 -15.73 -5.81 -0.64
N GLY A 482 -14.51 -5.84 -0.11
CA GLY A 482 -13.41 -6.65 -0.63
C GLY A 482 -13.49 -8.14 -0.29
N ARG A 483 -14.09 -8.51 0.86
CA ARG A 483 -14.18 -9.93 1.31
C ARG A 483 -15.55 -10.59 1.09
N TYR A 484 -16.65 -9.82 1.12
CA TYR A 484 -18.01 -10.37 1.12
C TYR A 484 -18.86 -9.87 -0.05
N GLY A 485 -18.41 -8.86 -0.81
CA GLY A 485 -19.12 -8.34 -1.96
C GLY A 485 -19.00 -9.30 -3.17
N LYS A 486 -20.12 -9.56 -3.86
CA LYS A 486 -20.10 -10.16 -5.20
C LYS A 486 -19.58 -9.14 -6.20
N ASP A 487 -18.89 -9.61 -7.24
CA ASP A 487 -18.53 -8.76 -8.37
C ASP A 487 -19.75 -8.06 -8.96
N PHE A 488 -19.56 -6.84 -9.45
CA PHE A 488 -20.62 -6.13 -10.16
C PHE A 488 -21.04 -6.92 -11.41
N SER A 489 -22.34 -6.93 -11.70
CA SER A 489 -22.84 -7.57 -12.92
C SER A 489 -22.29 -6.91 -14.18
N SER A 490 -22.21 -7.69 -15.28
CA SER A 490 -21.78 -7.19 -16.57
C SER A 490 -22.62 -6.00 -17.06
N ALA A 491 -23.92 -5.98 -16.74
CA ALA A 491 -24.82 -4.89 -17.06
C ALA A 491 -24.42 -3.58 -16.36
N ILE A 492 -24.16 -3.63 -15.04
CA ILE A 492 -23.69 -2.46 -14.27
C ILE A 492 -22.34 -1.98 -14.81
N MET A 493 -21.41 -2.89 -15.06
CA MET A 493 -20.09 -2.52 -15.56
C MET A 493 -20.13 -1.97 -16.99
N ARG A 494 -21.10 -2.39 -17.82
CA ARG A 494 -21.35 -1.82 -19.16
C ARG A 494 -21.74 -0.33 -19.06
N GLU A 495 -22.57 0.03 -18.09
CA GLU A 495 -22.93 1.43 -17.84
C GLU A 495 -21.70 2.25 -17.44
N VAL A 496 -20.84 1.71 -16.57
CA VAL A 496 -19.59 2.35 -16.16
C VAL A 496 -18.65 2.57 -17.35
N VAL A 497 -18.48 1.55 -18.20
CA VAL A 497 -17.62 1.64 -19.37
C VAL A 497 -18.19 2.64 -20.39
N ALA A 498 -19.50 2.72 -20.55
CA ALA A 498 -20.18 3.64 -21.46
C ALA A 498 -19.98 5.13 -21.10
N VAL A 499 -19.61 5.45 -19.85
CA VAL A 499 -19.26 6.82 -19.45
C VAL A 499 -17.98 7.33 -20.14
N LEU A 500 -17.11 6.42 -20.60
CA LEU A 500 -15.84 6.76 -21.25
C LEU A 500 -16.07 7.30 -22.67
N ASP A 501 -16.38 8.57 -22.79
CA ASP A 501 -16.54 9.23 -24.10
C ASP A 501 -15.22 9.83 -24.58
N PHE A 502 -14.70 9.27 -25.66
CA PHE A 502 -13.54 9.74 -26.41
C PHE A 502 -13.87 9.91 -27.91
N ALA A 503 -15.13 10.18 -28.25
CA ALA A 503 -15.56 10.32 -29.66
C ALA A 503 -14.76 11.38 -30.41
N HIS A 504 -14.40 12.49 -29.76
CA HIS A 504 -13.54 13.55 -30.30
C HIS A 504 -12.12 13.08 -30.64
N VAL A 505 -11.66 11.99 -30.03
CA VAL A 505 -10.36 11.37 -30.31
C VAL A 505 -10.46 10.25 -31.32
N THR A 506 -11.43 9.35 -31.16
CA THR A 506 -11.51 8.11 -31.93
C THR A 506 -12.40 8.19 -33.13
N GLY A 507 -13.28 9.20 -33.22
CA GLY A 507 -14.24 9.35 -34.32
C GLY A 507 -13.60 9.47 -35.73
N VAL A 508 -12.37 9.94 -35.82
CA VAL A 508 -11.59 10.02 -37.05
C VAL A 508 -10.90 8.71 -37.44
N ILE A 509 -10.92 7.71 -36.55
CA ILE A 509 -10.26 6.41 -36.76
C ILE A 509 -11.23 5.52 -37.54
N ALA A 510 -10.82 5.09 -38.73
CA ALA A 510 -11.57 4.11 -39.49
C ALA A 510 -11.55 2.73 -38.81
N PRO A 511 -12.62 1.91 -39.01
CA PRO A 511 -12.60 0.54 -38.52
C PRO A 511 -11.38 -0.24 -39.01
N TYR A 512 -10.86 -1.09 -38.14
CA TYR A 512 -9.71 -1.94 -38.43
C TYR A 512 -10.03 -2.93 -39.56
N SER A 513 -9.12 -3.08 -40.52
CA SER A 513 -9.16 -4.16 -41.53
C SER A 513 -7.80 -4.83 -41.56
N ARG A 514 -7.77 -6.14 -41.44
CA ARG A 514 -6.58 -6.94 -41.72
C ARG A 514 -6.50 -7.10 -43.24
N ASN A 515 -5.53 -6.44 -43.88
CA ASN A 515 -5.28 -6.64 -45.34
C ASN A 515 -4.62 -7.98 -45.56
#